data_e31f73ac62a8a5b7b8776dcae2e610a5
#
_entry.id   e31f73ac62a8a5b7b8776dcae2e610a5
#
_cell.length_a   1.000
_cell.length_b   1.000
_cell.length_c   1.000
_cell.angle_alpha   90.00
_cell.angle_beta   90.00
_cell.angle_gamma   90.00
#
_symmetry.space_group_name_H-M   'P 1'
#
loop_
_entity.id
_entity.type
_entity.pdbx_description
1 polymer ?
#
loop_
_entity_poly.entity_id
_entity_poly.type
_entity_poly.pdbx_seq_one_letter_code
_entity_poly.pdbx_strand_id
1 'polypeptide(L)'
;MKAYIIHENEVWTKPLESHLNKLEVGYEDWHVEKAKIDLSQSPPEGIFYNRMSASSHVRGHRFAPEYTSVIINWLKSHKRRVINDGNALALEISKSLQYLKLNESGIKTPRSIFCSSKEQLIQSARDFKKPFITKHNRAGRGLGVKLFNNQNELEHYVKGPNFENSIDGITILQEYIEADPKVIH
;
A
#
# COMPACT_ATOMS: atom_id res chain seq x y z
N MET A 1 26.80 13.15 7.65
CA MET A 1 25.32 13.07 7.75
C MET A 1 24.97 11.59 7.60
N LYS A 2 24.10 11.03 8.46
CA LYS A 2 23.76 9.59 8.45
C LYS A 2 22.38 9.37 7.84
N ALA A 3 22.20 8.29 7.09
CA ALA A 3 20.91 7.84 6.59
C ALA A 3 20.33 6.74 7.50
N TYR A 4 19.00 6.77 7.71
CA TYR A 4 18.26 5.75 8.45
C TYR A 4 17.23 5.13 7.51
N ILE A 5 17.29 3.81 7.33
CA ILE A 5 16.44 3.09 6.37
C ILE A 5 15.30 2.41 7.15
N ILE A 6 14.09 2.96 7.05
CA ILE A 6 12.89 2.41 7.71
C ILE A 6 12.25 1.37 6.78
N HIS A 7 12.21 0.11 7.20
CA HIS A 7 11.70 -0.99 6.38
C HIS A 7 11.22 -2.18 7.21
N GLU A 8 10.65 -3.17 6.54
CA GLU A 8 10.28 -4.50 7.09
C GLU A 8 10.88 -5.66 6.27
N ASN A 9 11.73 -5.35 5.29
CA ASN A 9 12.26 -6.36 4.37
C ASN A 9 13.74 -6.12 4.09
N GLU A 10 14.59 -6.87 4.78
CA GLU A 10 16.04 -6.78 4.67
C GLU A 10 16.57 -7.11 3.26
N VAL A 11 15.89 -8.02 2.53
CA VAL A 11 16.33 -8.40 1.18
C VAL A 11 16.21 -7.23 0.21
N TRP A 12 15.17 -6.40 0.38
CA TRP A 12 14.94 -5.28 -0.52
C TRP A 12 15.77 -4.04 -0.18
N THR A 13 16.40 -3.99 0.98
CA THR A 13 17.29 -2.89 1.36
C THR A 13 18.73 -3.08 0.90
N LYS A 14 19.16 -4.33 0.72
CA LYS A 14 20.56 -4.67 0.33
C LYS A 14 21.11 -3.92 -0.90
N PRO A 15 20.35 -3.73 -2.00
CA PRO A 15 20.86 -2.94 -3.13
C PRO A 15 21.12 -1.48 -2.76
N LEU A 16 20.26 -0.87 -1.94
CA LEU A 16 20.44 0.50 -1.45
C LEU A 16 21.66 0.60 -0.53
N GLU A 17 21.79 -0.31 0.42
CA GLU A 17 22.94 -0.40 1.35
C GLU A 17 24.25 -0.53 0.58
N SER A 18 24.29 -1.40 -0.43
CA SER A 18 25.47 -1.55 -1.30
C SER A 18 25.87 -0.23 -1.99
N HIS A 19 24.87 0.56 -2.44
CA HIS A 19 25.16 1.85 -3.08
C HIS A 19 25.56 2.93 -2.08
N LEU A 20 24.96 2.94 -0.88
CA LEU A 20 25.36 3.85 0.19
C LEU A 20 26.81 3.59 0.61
N ASN A 21 27.20 2.32 0.72
CA ASN A 21 28.60 1.93 0.99
C ASN A 21 29.56 2.42 -0.11
N LYS A 22 29.20 2.27 -1.40
CA LYS A 22 30.01 2.75 -2.52
C LYS A 22 30.18 4.27 -2.52
N LEU A 23 29.18 4.99 -2.00
CA LEU A 23 29.19 6.44 -1.88
C LEU A 23 29.75 6.93 -0.55
N GLU A 24 30.26 6.03 0.29
CA GLU A 24 30.79 6.32 1.64
C GLU A 24 29.78 7.06 2.53
N VAL A 25 28.48 6.82 2.31
CA VAL A 25 27.39 7.39 3.12
C VAL A 25 27.10 6.46 4.29
N GLY A 26 27.37 6.92 5.50
CA GLY A 26 26.99 6.18 6.72
C GLY A 26 25.49 5.98 6.82
N TYR A 27 25.05 4.75 7.10
CA TYR A 27 23.64 4.45 7.28
C TYR A 27 23.40 3.55 8.49
N GLU A 28 22.14 3.47 8.88
CA GLU A 28 21.62 2.55 9.90
C GLU A 28 20.31 1.93 9.42
N ASP A 29 20.22 0.63 9.61
CA ASP A 29 19.05 -0.16 9.27
C ASP A 29 18.02 -0.09 10.42
N TRP A 30 16.83 0.44 10.11
CA TRP A 30 15.71 0.54 11.04
C TRP A 30 14.59 -0.41 10.65
N HIS A 31 14.79 -1.70 10.94
CA HIS A 31 13.75 -2.68 10.82
C HIS A 31 12.61 -2.38 11.81
N VAL A 32 11.41 -2.13 11.32
CA VAL A 32 10.29 -1.59 12.13
C VAL A 32 9.91 -2.49 13.31
N GLU A 33 10.04 -3.81 13.20
CA GLU A 33 9.75 -4.71 14.30
C GLU A 33 10.82 -4.72 15.40
N LYS A 34 12.01 -4.22 15.07
CA LYS A 34 13.12 -4.06 16.05
C LYS A 34 13.17 -2.63 16.60
N ALA A 35 12.48 -1.70 15.95
CA ALA A 35 12.46 -0.30 16.34
C ALA A 35 11.59 -0.10 17.59
N LYS A 36 12.09 0.67 18.54
CA LYS A 36 11.35 1.12 19.72
C LYS A 36 11.35 2.64 19.75
N ILE A 37 10.16 3.22 19.88
CA ILE A 37 10.03 4.66 20.08
C ILE A 37 9.82 4.94 21.57
N ASP A 38 10.65 5.80 22.11
CA ASP A 38 10.48 6.37 23.42
C ASP A 38 10.23 7.86 23.27
N LEU A 39 9.02 8.31 23.58
CA LEU A 39 8.62 9.70 23.41
C LEU A 39 9.36 10.67 24.36
N SER A 40 10.02 10.17 25.38
CA SER A 40 10.88 10.97 26.24
C SER A 40 12.26 11.29 25.61
N GLN A 41 12.58 10.62 24.49
CA GLN A 41 13.83 10.77 23.78
C GLN A 41 13.62 11.47 22.45
N SER A 42 14.62 12.23 22.01
CA SER A 42 14.65 12.78 20.66
C SER A 42 15.22 11.76 19.67
N PRO A 43 14.69 11.67 18.45
CA PRO A 43 15.30 10.85 17.42
C PRO A 43 16.68 11.37 17.03
N PRO A 44 17.58 10.50 16.55
CA PRO A 44 18.91 10.91 16.12
C PRO A 44 18.85 11.92 14.99
N GLU A 45 19.95 12.63 14.77
CA GLU A 45 20.12 13.54 13.64
C GLU A 45 20.44 12.75 12.37
N GLY A 46 19.76 13.11 11.25
CA GLY A 46 20.01 12.47 9.97
C GLY A 46 18.85 12.58 8.99
N ILE A 47 18.92 11.79 7.92
CA ILE A 47 17.87 11.66 6.92
C ILE A 47 17.23 10.28 7.06
N PHE A 48 15.92 10.24 7.15
CA PHE A 48 15.15 9.02 7.28
C PHE A 48 14.49 8.67 5.94
N TYR A 49 14.75 7.47 5.45
CA TYR A 49 14.21 6.99 4.18
C TYR A 49 13.20 5.87 4.44
N ASN A 50 11.93 6.15 4.22
CA ASN A 50 10.86 5.18 4.36
C ASN A 50 10.77 4.27 3.13
N ARG A 51 10.87 2.97 3.37
CA ARG A 51 10.74 1.88 2.38
C ARG A 51 9.60 0.92 2.72
N MET A 52 8.62 1.34 3.50
CA MET A 52 7.46 0.52 3.84
C MET A 52 6.67 0.15 2.59
N SER A 53 6.14 -1.07 2.56
CA SER A 53 5.39 -1.63 1.44
C SER A 53 3.97 -2.01 1.85
N ALA A 54 3.01 -1.79 0.93
CA ALA A 54 1.62 -2.24 1.07
C ALA A 54 1.49 -3.76 1.26
N SER A 55 2.45 -4.54 0.76
CA SER A 55 2.45 -6.00 0.83
C SER A 55 3.18 -6.57 2.06
N SER A 56 3.52 -5.77 3.05
CA SER A 56 4.22 -6.21 4.28
C SER A 56 3.50 -7.37 4.98
N HIS A 57 2.16 -7.36 4.97
CA HIS A 57 1.33 -8.39 5.59
C HIS A 57 1.54 -9.80 5.01
N VAL A 58 1.90 -9.94 3.72
CA VAL A 58 2.18 -11.28 3.14
C VAL A 58 3.53 -11.85 3.57
N ARG A 59 4.32 -11.07 4.30
CA ARG A 59 5.60 -11.46 4.91
C ARG A 59 5.54 -11.56 6.43
N GLY A 60 4.32 -11.56 7.01
CA GLY A 60 4.13 -11.63 8.46
C GLY A 60 4.08 -10.27 9.17
N HIS A 61 4.37 -9.18 8.47
CA HIS A 61 4.48 -7.84 9.06
C HIS A 61 3.20 -7.02 8.89
N ARG A 62 2.08 -7.56 9.43
CA ARG A 62 0.74 -6.98 9.23
C ARG A 62 0.62 -5.52 9.63
N PHE A 63 1.17 -5.16 10.80
CA PHE A 63 1.02 -3.84 11.40
C PHE A 63 2.20 -2.91 11.14
N ALA A 64 3.15 -3.34 10.31
CA ALA A 64 4.34 -2.55 10.01
C ALA A 64 4.02 -1.17 9.42
N PRO A 65 3.05 -0.99 8.49
CA PRO A 65 2.70 0.34 8.00
C PRO A 65 2.12 1.26 9.06
N GLU A 66 1.27 0.74 9.97
CA GLU A 66 0.69 1.51 11.06
C GLU A 66 1.80 1.99 12.01
N TYR A 67 2.72 1.11 12.37
CA TYR A 67 3.85 1.48 13.20
C TYR A 67 4.82 2.43 12.49
N THR A 68 5.07 2.24 11.20
CA THR A 68 5.85 3.20 10.39
C THR A 68 5.22 4.59 10.40
N SER A 69 3.88 4.69 10.37
CA SER A 69 3.19 5.98 10.50
C SER A 69 3.51 6.66 11.84
N VAL A 70 3.56 5.89 12.94
CA VAL A 70 3.96 6.42 14.25
C VAL A 70 5.40 6.94 14.21
N ILE A 71 6.33 6.14 13.66
CA ILE A 71 7.74 6.54 13.49
C ILE A 71 7.84 7.85 12.70
N ILE A 72 7.20 7.94 11.55
CA ILE A 72 7.25 9.12 10.69
C ILE A 72 6.71 10.37 11.41
N ASN A 73 5.59 10.24 12.12
CA ASN A 73 5.02 11.37 12.87
C ASN A 73 5.93 11.81 14.02
N TRP A 74 6.54 10.88 14.75
CA TRP A 74 7.54 11.19 15.77
C TRP A 74 8.76 11.91 15.19
N LEU A 75 9.30 11.44 14.06
CA LEU A 75 10.39 12.10 13.35
C LEU A 75 10.03 13.53 12.93
N LYS A 76 8.81 13.71 12.35
CA LYS A 76 8.32 15.01 11.91
C LYS A 76 8.10 15.97 13.06
N SER A 77 7.60 15.52 14.21
CA SER A 77 7.44 16.37 15.42
C SER A 77 8.78 16.92 15.91
N HIS A 78 9.89 16.21 15.64
CA HIS A 78 11.24 16.66 15.92
C HIS A 78 11.93 17.31 14.71
N LYS A 79 11.18 17.70 13.67
CA LYS A 79 11.68 18.37 12.46
C LYS A 79 12.75 17.57 11.69
N ARG A 80 12.72 16.23 11.81
CA ARG A 80 13.61 15.37 11.04
C ARG A 80 13.16 15.28 9.58
N ARG A 81 14.13 15.22 8.66
CA ARG A 81 13.86 15.05 7.23
C ARG A 81 13.50 13.59 6.94
N VAL A 82 12.29 13.37 6.45
CA VAL A 82 11.81 12.05 6.03
C VAL A 82 11.56 12.05 4.53
N ILE A 83 12.22 11.14 3.80
CA ILE A 83 11.98 10.86 2.39
C ILE A 83 10.91 9.75 2.33
N ASN A 84 9.95 9.88 1.42
CA ASN A 84 8.71 9.08 1.39
C ASN A 84 7.98 9.19 2.73
N ASP A 85 7.57 10.39 3.05
CA ASP A 85 6.92 10.75 4.33
C ASP A 85 5.53 10.11 4.50
N GLY A 86 4.75 10.59 5.46
CA GLY A 86 3.42 10.07 5.75
C GLY A 86 2.45 10.14 4.58
N ASN A 87 2.58 11.14 3.68
CA ASN A 87 1.75 11.23 2.49
C ASN A 87 2.10 10.11 1.50
N ALA A 88 3.39 9.88 1.27
CA ALA A 88 3.85 8.78 0.43
C ALA A 88 3.45 7.42 1.00
N LEU A 89 3.57 7.23 2.33
CA LEU A 89 3.12 6.02 3.01
C LEU A 89 1.62 5.78 2.82
N ALA A 90 0.79 6.81 3.01
CA ALA A 90 -0.66 6.71 2.84
C ALA A 90 -1.05 6.28 1.42
N LEU A 91 -0.37 6.85 0.40
CA LEU A 91 -0.57 6.45 -0.99
C LEU A 91 -0.07 5.03 -1.26
N GLU A 92 1.06 4.62 -0.70
CA GLU A 92 1.59 3.26 -0.89
C GLU A 92 0.62 2.18 -0.39
N ILE A 93 -0.02 2.40 0.75
CA ILE A 93 -0.86 1.39 1.40
C ILE A 93 -2.35 1.44 0.99
N SER A 94 -2.75 2.38 0.12
CA SER A 94 -4.16 2.58 -0.23
C SER A 94 -4.36 2.93 -1.70
N LYS A 95 -4.88 1.97 -2.48
CA LYS A 95 -5.26 2.20 -3.88
C LYS A 95 -6.38 3.22 -4.02
N SER A 96 -7.30 3.29 -3.06
CA SER A 96 -8.36 4.30 -3.06
C SER A 96 -7.78 5.71 -2.99
N LEU A 97 -6.80 5.94 -2.12
CA LEU A 97 -6.11 7.24 -2.06
C LEU A 97 -5.29 7.53 -3.33
N GLN A 98 -4.66 6.50 -3.92
CA GLN A 98 -3.97 6.66 -5.21
C GLN A 98 -4.93 7.14 -6.29
N TYR A 99 -6.12 6.52 -6.40
CA TYR A 99 -7.12 6.92 -7.40
C TYR A 99 -7.67 8.31 -7.17
N LEU A 100 -7.97 8.66 -5.93
CA LEU A 100 -8.37 10.03 -5.59
C LEU A 100 -7.30 11.03 -6.03
N LYS A 101 -6.03 10.75 -5.71
CA LYS A 101 -4.92 11.64 -6.08
C LYS A 101 -4.69 11.76 -7.58
N LEU A 102 -4.82 10.66 -8.31
CA LEU A 102 -4.74 10.66 -9.78
C LEU A 102 -5.88 11.49 -10.38
N ASN A 103 -7.12 11.32 -9.90
CA ASN A 103 -8.28 12.07 -10.37
C ASN A 103 -8.15 13.57 -10.07
N GLU A 104 -7.68 13.96 -8.86
CA GLU A 104 -7.36 15.35 -8.53
C GLU A 104 -6.32 15.97 -9.48
N SER A 105 -5.41 15.14 -10.01
CA SER A 105 -4.38 15.54 -10.96
C SER A 105 -4.85 15.50 -12.42
N GLY A 106 -6.14 15.24 -12.69
CA GLY A 106 -6.71 15.14 -14.04
C GLY A 106 -6.35 13.85 -14.78
N ILE A 107 -5.75 12.87 -14.10
CA ILE A 107 -5.40 11.58 -14.69
C ILE A 107 -6.60 10.66 -14.59
N LYS A 108 -7.07 10.16 -15.73
CA LYS A 108 -8.21 9.23 -15.77
C LYS A 108 -7.87 7.89 -15.14
N THR A 109 -8.75 7.44 -14.26
CA THR A 109 -8.68 6.10 -13.67
C THR A 109 -9.91 5.29 -14.11
N PRO A 110 -9.83 3.95 -14.12
CA PRO A 110 -11.01 3.12 -14.34
C PRO A 110 -12.11 3.42 -13.31
N ARG A 111 -13.37 3.34 -13.73
CA ARG A 111 -14.50 3.49 -12.81
C ARG A 111 -14.33 2.53 -11.64
N SER A 112 -14.33 3.05 -10.43
CA SER A 112 -14.07 2.26 -9.22
C SER A 112 -15.05 2.65 -8.11
N ILE A 113 -15.54 1.63 -7.37
CA ILE A 113 -16.39 1.79 -6.19
C ILE A 113 -15.66 1.11 -5.02
N PHE A 114 -15.54 1.81 -3.91
CA PHE A 114 -14.88 1.33 -2.70
C PHE A 114 -15.94 0.83 -1.70
N CYS A 115 -15.82 -0.42 -1.28
CA CYS A 115 -16.78 -1.09 -0.41
C CYS A 115 -16.10 -1.58 0.86
N SER A 116 -16.71 -1.34 2.01
CA SER A 116 -16.25 -1.80 3.33
C SER A 116 -17.07 -2.97 3.88
N SER A 117 -18.10 -3.43 3.15
CA SER A 117 -18.89 -4.60 3.54
C SER A 117 -19.27 -5.47 2.33
N LYS A 118 -19.64 -6.72 2.60
CA LYS A 118 -20.13 -7.67 1.59
C LYS A 118 -21.40 -7.16 0.91
N GLU A 119 -22.30 -6.57 1.69
CA GLU A 119 -23.57 -6.04 1.22
C GLU A 119 -23.37 -4.89 0.24
N GLN A 120 -22.48 -3.95 0.59
CA GLN A 120 -22.12 -2.84 -0.30
C GLN A 120 -21.51 -3.37 -1.61
N LEU A 121 -20.63 -4.38 -1.52
CA LEU A 121 -19.97 -4.97 -2.68
C LEU A 121 -21.00 -5.60 -3.65
N ILE A 122 -21.93 -6.40 -3.13
CA ILE A 122 -22.99 -7.04 -3.92
C ILE A 122 -23.93 -5.99 -4.53
N GLN A 123 -24.33 -4.98 -3.74
CA GLN A 123 -25.22 -3.92 -4.22
C GLN A 123 -24.55 -3.09 -5.31
N SER A 124 -23.30 -2.70 -5.14
CA SER A 124 -22.57 -1.87 -6.10
C SER A 124 -22.28 -2.58 -7.42
N ALA A 125 -22.25 -3.92 -7.42
CA ALA A 125 -22.07 -4.68 -8.67
C ALA A 125 -23.21 -4.47 -9.68
N ARG A 126 -24.40 -4.06 -9.23
CA ARG A 126 -25.55 -3.73 -10.09
C ARG A 126 -25.27 -2.54 -11.02
N ASP A 127 -24.34 -1.68 -10.65
CA ASP A 127 -23.97 -0.49 -11.40
C ASP A 127 -23.01 -0.78 -12.57
N PHE A 128 -22.52 -2.01 -12.66
CA PHE A 128 -21.63 -2.44 -13.74
C PHE A 128 -22.38 -3.25 -14.79
N LYS A 129 -22.44 -2.73 -16.01
CA LYS A 129 -23.08 -3.38 -17.17
C LYS A 129 -22.13 -4.23 -18.00
N LYS A 130 -20.82 -4.15 -17.73
CA LYS A 130 -19.74 -4.87 -18.43
C LYS A 130 -18.97 -5.68 -17.39
N PRO A 131 -18.09 -6.60 -17.82
CA PRO A 131 -17.20 -7.28 -16.89
C PRO A 131 -16.47 -6.30 -15.99
N PHE A 132 -16.26 -6.70 -14.76
CA PHE A 132 -15.60 -5.91 -13.72
C PHE A 132 -14.72 -6.81 -12.84
N ILE A 133 -13.83 -6.20 -12.10
CA ILE A 133 -12.94 -6.91 -11.20
C ILE A 133 -13.17 -6.48 -9.75
N THR A 134 -12.89 -7.39 -8.84
CA THR A 134 -12.56 -7.00 -7.45
C THR A 134 -11.07 -6.87 -7.30
N LYS A 135 -10.62 -6.10 -6.33
CA LYS A 135 -9.24 -6.10 -5.84
C LYS A 135 -9.15 -5.54 -4.42
N HIS A 136 -8.12 -5.94 -3.71
CA HIS A 136 -7.87 -5.42 -2.39
C HIS A 136 -7.33 -3.98 -2.46
N ASN A 137 -7.82 -3.11 -1.57
CA ASN A 137 -7.30 -1.75 -1.45
C ASN A 137 -5.83 -1.76 -1.01
N ARG A 138 -5.51 -2.54 0.03
CA ARG A 138 -4.14 -2.69 0.52
C ARG A 138 -3.57 -4.04 0.11
N ALA A 139 -2.95 -4.08 -1.05
CA ALA A 139 -2.25 -5.26 -1.55
C ALA A 139 -1.29 -4.93 -2.68
N GLY A 140 -0.40 -5.86 -2.97
CA GLY A 140 0.48 -5.86 -4.15
C GLY A 140 0.33 -7.15 -4.96
N ARG A 141 1.01 -7.23 -6.10
CA ARG A 141 1.16 -8.45 -6.92
C ARG A 141 -0.15 -9.13 -7.34
N GLY A 142 -1.21 -8.35 -7.59
CA GLY A 142 -2.50 -8.88 -8.03
C GLY A 142 -3.33 -9.57 -6.94
N LEU A 143 -2.95 -9.50 -5.68
CA LEU A 143 -3.70 -10.11 -4.59
C LEU A 143 -5.13 -9.57 -4.52
N GLY A 144 -6.11 -10.47 -4.45
CA GLY A 144 -7.54 -10.16 -4.42
C GLY A 144 -8.13 -9.73 -5.76
N VAL A 145 -7.35 -9.80 -6.86
CA VAL A 145 -7.89 -9.50 -8.19
C VAL A 145 -8.65 -10.70 -8.73
N LYS A 146 -9.95 -10.51 -8.97
CA LYS A 146 -10.82 -11.50 -9.61
C LYS A 146 -11.74 -10.84 -10.62
N LEU A 147 -11.89 -11.45 -11.79
CA LEU A 147 -12.78 -11.01 -12.86
C LEU A 147 -14.17 -11.64 -12.69
N PHE A 148 -15.20 -10.84 -12.93
CA PHE A 148 -16.60 -11.25 -12.93
C PHE A 148 -17.31 -10.74 -14.19
N ASN A 149 -18.08 -11.61 -14.83
CA ASN A 149 -18.85 -11.24 -16.02
C ASN A 149 -20.19 -10.59 -15.66
N ASN A 150 -20.70 -10.88 -14.46
CA ASN A 150 -21.99 -10.40 -13.99
C ASN A 150 -22.08 -10.38 -12.45
N GLN A 151 -23.15 -9.75 -11.95
CA GLN A 151 -23.40 -9.63 -10.53
C GLN A 151 -23.58 -10.97 -9.81
N ASN A 152 -24.23 -11.97 -10.46
CA ASN A 152 -24.52 -13.25 -9.80
C ASN A 152 -23.22 -14.02 -9.49
N GLU A 153 -22.23 -13.96 -10.37
CA GLU A 153 -20.90 -14.54 -10.13
C GLU A 153 -20.22 -13.90 -8.92
N LEU A 154 -20.28 -12.56 -8.81
CA LEU A 154 -19.74 -11.86 -7.66
C LEU A 154 -20.48 -12.23 -6.38
N GLU A 155 -21.82 -12.23 -6.38
CA GLU A 155 -22.62 -12.54 -5.22
C GLU A 155 -22.32 -13.95 -4.71
N HIS A 156 -22.23 -14.93 -5.61
CA HIS A 156 -21.85 -16.29 -5.28
C HIS A 156 -20.47 -16.35 -4.62
N TYR A 157 -19.50 -15.63 -5.20
CA TYR A 157 -18.12 -15.55 -4.63
C TYR A 157 -18.12 -14.90 -3.25
N VAL A 158 -18.80 -13.76 -3.07
CA VAL A 158 -18.81 -13.00 -1.80
C VAL A 158 -19.48 -13.74 -0.67
N LYS A 159 -20.53 -14.55 -1.00
CA LYS A 159 -21.22 -15.40 -0.04
C LYS A 159 -20.48 -16.72 0.22
N GLY A 160 -19.58 -17.10 -0.65
CA GLY A 160 -18.84 -18.35 -0.58
C GLY A 160 -17.68 -18.32 0.44
N PRO A 161 -17.11 -19.51 0.74
CA PRO A 161 -16.04 -19.64 1.71
C PRO A 161 -14.69 -19.08 1.23
N ASN A 162 -14.54 -18.86 -0.07
CA ASN A 162 -13.28 -18.38 -0.68
C ASN A 162 -13.18 -16.85 -0.78
N PHE A 163 -14.15 -16.14 -0.20
CA PHE A 163 -14.09 -14.68 -0.17
C PHE A 163 -13.08 -14.21 0.87
N GLU A 164 -12.09 -13.46 0.40
CA GLU A 164 -11.08 -12.83 1.23
C GLU A 164 -11.26 -11.32 1.22
N ASN A 165 -11.41 -10.73 2.39
CA ASN A 165 -11.38 -9.29 2.56
C ASN A 165 -9.95 -8.74 2.37
N SER A 166 -9.85 -7.51 1.88
CA SER A 166 -8.61 -6.75 2.02
C SER A 166 -8.20 -6.66 3.49
N ILE A 167 -6.90 -6.63 3.74
CA ILE A 167 -6.32 -6.56 5.08
C ILE A 167 -6.76 -5.30 5.86
N ASP A 168 -7.17 -4.25 5.16
CA ASP A 168 -7.72 -3.00 5.69
C ASP A 168 -9.25 -2.93 5.63
N GLY A 169 -9.90 -4.02 5.26
CA GLY A 169 -11.35 -4.14 5.19
C GLY A 169 -12.00 -3.49 3.95
N ILE A 170 -11.21 -2.90 3.02
CA ILE A 170 -11.74 -2.20 1.86
C ILE A 170 -11.51 -3.04 0.59
N THR A 171 -12.59 -3.45 -0.05
CA THR A 171 -12.56 -4.10 -1.36
C THR A 171 -12.98 -3.11 -2.44
N ILE A 172 -12.24 -3.08 -3.53
CA ILE A 172 -12.50 -2.22 -4.68
C ILE A 172 -13.24 -3.04 -5.74
N LEU A 173 -14.38 -2.54 -6.19
CA LEU A 173 -15.04 -2.95 -7.43
C LEU A 173 -14.58 -2.00 -8.53
N GLN A 174 -14.09 -2.54 -9.65
CA GLN A 174 -13.55 -1.72 -10.72
C GLN A 174 -13.96 -2.27 -12.08
N GLU A 175 -14.27 -1.38 -13.03
CA GLU A 175 -14.47 -1.80 -14.41
C GLU A 175 -13.26 -2.55 -14.95
N TYR A 176 -13.50 -3.60 -15.69
CA TYR A 176 -12.44 -4.31 -16.39
C TYR A 176 -12.06 -3.53 -17.65
N ILE A 177 -10.79 -3.19 -17.75
CA ILE A 177 -10.20 -2.60 -18.95
C ILE A 177 -9.45 -3.71 -19.67
N GLU A 178 -9.92 -4.05 -20.86
CA GLU A 178 -9.22 -4.99 -21.72
C GLU A 178 -7.91 -4.37 -22.20
N ALA A 179 -6.81 -5.03 -21.92
CA ALA A 179 -5.50 -4.56 -22.37
C ALA A 179 -5.40 -4.72 -23.90
N ASP A 180 -4.95 -3.68 -24.58
CA ASP A 180 -4.56 -3.80 -25.98
C ASP A 180 -3.31 -4.69 -26.05
N PRO A 181 -3.37 -5.85 -26.76
CA PRO A 181 -2.23 -6.76 -26.85
C PRO A 181 -1.00 -6.14 -27.53
N LYS A 182 -1.17 -4.97 -28.17
CA LYS A 182 -0.06 -4.20 -28.77
C LYS A 182 0.63 -3.27 -27.77
N VAL A 183 0.08 -3.06 -26.58
CA VAL A 183 0.70 -2.25 -25.53
C VAL A 183 1.64 -3.15 -24.75
N ILE A 184 2.93 -2.95 -24.92
CA ILE A 184 3.98 -3.65 -24.15
C ILE A 184 3.97 -3.06 -22.73
N HIS A 185 3.85 -3.92 -21.76
CA HIS A 185 3.91 -3.58 -20.33
C HIS A 185 5.35 -3.62 -19.83
#